data_73ecf8a90409d4456da3954787555bb7
#
_entry.id   73ecf8a90409d4456da3954787555bb7
#
_cell.length_a   1.000
_cell.length_b   1.000
_cell.length_c   1.000
_cell.angle_alpha   90.00
_cell.angle_beta   90.00
_cell.angle_gamma   90.00
#
_symmetry.space_group_name_H-M   'P 1'
#
loop_
_entity.id
_entity.type
_entity.pdbx_description
1 polymer ?
#
loop_
_entity_poly.entity_id
_entity_poly.type
_entity_poly.pdbx_seq_one_letter_code
_entity_poly.pdbx_strand_id
1 'polypeptide(L)'
;MRPRKTEHHHLPPRMYKRSRKRKNGTTWTAYYYRDLLGKDIPLGKDLDKARLKWAELEAEEKPLDLRTMKGIFDRYIRDVVPKKAPRTQKDNLAEIKQLRPMFDSAPIDSITPATIAGYRDSRSAKVRANREIATLSHIFNIAREWGLTTKENPCQGVRKNKETPRDYYANDVVWEAVYKKAAQELKEAMDLAYLTGQRPADVLVMRKDDVEGGYLTVQQNKTQKKLRIQITSGGELNSLGKLIAAITERNAQHLSSYLIINRSGKRMTATMLRKRWDAARENAKMEALEKGDELLASRIVEFQFRDIRPKAASEISDVGDASLLLGHTKGDITERVYRRVGAIAKPSK
;
A
#
# COMPACT_ATOMS: atom_id res chain seq x y z
N MET A 1 9.25 4.51 10.59
CA MET A 1 8.77 5.09 11.88
C MET A 1 8.49 6.56 11.64
N ARG A 2 7.38 7.11 12.18
CA ARG A 2 7.26 8.58 12.25
C ARG A 2 8.37 9.09 13.15
N PRO A 3 9.05 10.20 12.80
CA PRO A 3 10.04 10.80 13.67
C PRO A 3 9.42 11.06 15.05
N ARG A 4 10.22 10.85 16.10
CA ARG A 4 9.79 11.02 17.49
C ARG A 4 9.44 12.50 17.69
N LYS A 5 8.26 12.79 18.24
CA LYS A 5 7.89 14.17 18.53
C LYS A 5 8.91 14.79 19.49
N THR A 6 9.31 16.04 19.24
CA THR A 6 10.29 16.78 20.04
C THR A 6 9.98 16.75 21.54
N GLU A 7 8.69 16.80 21.90
CA GLU A 7 8.19 16.72 23.28
C GLU A 7 8.46 15.39 24.02
N HIS A 8 8.97 14.36 23.30
CA HIS A 8 9.30 13.05 23.86
C HIS A 8 10.80 12.73 23.81
N HIS A 9 11.66 13.66 23.35
CA HIS A 9 13.10 13.42 23.22
C HIS A 9 13.79 13.19 24.57
N HIS A 10 13.26 13.75 25.65
CA HIS A 10 13.78 13.59 27.03
C HIS A 10 13.33 12.27 27.70
N LEU A 11 12.43 11.52 27.08
CA LEU A 11 11.96 10.23 27.61
C LEU A 11 12.80 9.09 27.01
N PRO A 12 12.94 7.96 27.71
CA PRO A 12 13.61 6.76 27.20
C PRO A 12 13.02 6.24 25.89
N PRO A 13 13.74 5.40 25.12
CA PRO A 13 13.20 4.73 23.92
C PRO A 13 11.88 4.02 24.23
N ARG A 14 10.94 4.04 23.26
CA ARG A 14 9.61 3.40 23.39
C ARG A 14 8.71 3.95 24.50
N MET A 15 9.20 4.91 25.32
CA MET A 15 8.39 5.64 26.29
C MET A 15 7.89 6.95 25.70
N TYR A 16 6.63 7.30 25.97
CA TYR A 16 6.02 8.55 25.53
C TYR A 16 4.95 9.02 26.52
N LYS A 17 4.58 10.30 26.47
CA LYS A 17 3.54 10.89 27.31
C LYS A 17 2.28 11.20 26.48
N ARG A 18 1.12 11.10 27.11
CA ARG A 18 -0.14 11.68 26.64
C ARG A 18 -0.59 12.74 27.63
N SER A 19 -0.92 13.93 27.12
CA SER A 19 -1.42 15.03 27.95
C SER A 19 -2.77 15.50 27.41
N ARG A 20 -3.71 15.81 28.32
CA ARG A 20 -5.04 16.32 27.99
C ARG A 20 -5.42 17.44 28.97
N LYS A 21 -5.80 18.62 28.45
CA LYS A 21 -6.38 19.69 29.27
C LYS A 21 -7.77 19.28 29.76
N ARG A 22 -8.03 19.41 31.04
CA ARG A 22 -9.34 19.18 31.66
C ARG A 22 -10.15 20.47 31.69
N LYS A 23 -11.47 20.36 31.87
CA LYS A 23 -12.39 21.51 31.92
C LYS A 23 -12.07 22.50 33.04
N ASN A 24 -11.42 22.05 34.11
CA ASN A 24 -10.95 22.86 35.24
C ASN A 24 -9.57 23.54 35.04
N GLY A 25 -9.06 23.57 33.79
CA GLY A 25 -7.78 24.21 33.45
C GLY A 25 -6.53 23.36 33.74
N THR A 26 -6.64 22.29 34.53
CA THR A 26 -5.49 21.42 34.85
C THR A 26 -5.13 20.51 33.65
N THR A 27 -3.85 20.19 33.51
CA THR A 27 -3.38 19.26 32.46
C THR A 27 -3.17 17.88 33.10
N TRP A 28 -3.90 16.90 32.59
CA TRP A 28 -3.66 15.50 32.93
C TRP A 28 -2.54 14.97 32.02
N THR A 29 -1.56 14.29 32.60
CA THR A 29 -0.45 13.64 31.91
C THR A 29 -0.31 12.20 32.40
N ALA A 30 -0.09 11.27 31.46
CA ALA A 30 0.26 9.89 31.77
C ALA A 30 1.33 9.38 30.79
N TYR A 31 2.15 8.48 31.29
CA TYR A 31 3.25 7.87 30.54
C TYR A 31 2.87 6.47 30.10
N TYR A 32 3.37 6.09 28.93
CA TYR A 32 3.09 4.81 28.28
C TYR A 32 4.38 4.25 27.71
N TYR A 33 4.48 2.94 27.75
CA TYR A 33 5.49 2.16 27.05
C TYR A 33 4.86 1.47 25.86
N ARG A 34 5.52 1.52 24.71
CA ARG A 34 5.10 0.79 23.53
C ARG A 34 5.97 -0.44 23.35
N ASP A 35 5.40 -1.62 23.53
CA ASP A 35 6.09 -2.87 23.31
C ASP A 35 6.46 -3.08 21.82
N LEU A 36 7.21 -4.12 21.54
CA LEU A 36 7.64 -4.47 20.18
C LEU A 36 6.47 -4.83 19.26
N LEU A 37 5.34 -5.23 19.81
CA LEU A 37 4.11 -5.57 19.08
C LEU A 37 3.24 -4.32 18.80
N GLY A 38 3.67 -3.15 19.28
CA GLY A 38 2.95 -1.88 19.14
C GLY A 38 1.82 -1.68 20.15
N LYS A 39 1.72 -2.51 21.19
CA LYS A 39 0.76 -2.36 22.29
C LYS A 39 1.24 -1.32 23.27
N ASP A 40 0.34 -0.43 23.68
CA ASP A 40 0.62 0.59 24.68
C ASP A 40 0.35 0.07 26.10
N ILE A 41 1.41 0.01 26.92
CA ILE A 41 1.36 -0.41 28.33
C ILE A 41 1.39 0.87 29.19
N PRO A 42 0.41 1.10 30.08
CA PRO A 42 0.39 2.27 30.92
C PRO A 42 1.47 2.18 32.03
N LEU A 43 2.31 3.19 32.12
CA LEU A 43 3.36 3.30 33.13
C LEU A 43 2.93 4.12 34.37
N GLY A 44 1.85 4.91 34.26
CA GLY A 44 1.37 5.76 35.33
C GLY A 44 1.50 7.26 35.04
N LYS A 45 1.30 8.10 36.07
CA LYS A 45 1.30 9.56 35.94
C LYS A 45 2.59 10.20 36.46
N ASP A 46 3.30 9.51 37.32
CA ASP A 46 4.56 9.94 37.92
C ASP A 46 5.71 9.53 37.01
N LEU A 47 6.59 10.48 36.66
CA LEU A 47 7.67 10.26 35.70
C LEU A 47 8.73 9.28 36.23
N ASP A 48 9.09 9.39 37.54
CA ASP A 48 10.18 8.57 38.07
C ASP A 48 9.72 7.13 38.27
N LYS A 49 8.51 6.92 38.76
CA LYS A 49 7.87 5.59 38.81
C LYS A 49 7.66 5.01 37.44
N ALA A 50 7.30 5.83 36.44
CA ALA A 50 7.15 5.41 35.07
C ALA A 50 8.49 4.99 34.43
N ARG A 51 9.60 5.67 34.80
CA ARG A 51 10.95 5.29 34.38
C ARG A 51 11.42 3.97 34.98
N LEU A 52 11.14 3.75 36.28
CA LEU A 52 11.42 2.47 36.93
C LEU A 52 10.68 1.32 36.25
N LYS A 53 9.36 1.48 36.08
CA LYS A 53 8.54 0.48 35.41
C LYS A 53 8.94 0.28 33.94
N TRP A 54 9.38 1.33 33.25
CA TRP A 54 9.96 1.23 31.91
C TRP A 54 11.25 0.39 31.94
N ALA A 55 12.16 0.64 32.92
CA ALA A 55 13.40 -0.12 33.02
C ALA A 55 13.15 -1.59 33.36
N GLU A 56 12.17 -1.90 34.21
CA GLU A 56 11.72 -3.27 34.48
C GLU A 56 11.22 -3.95 33.18
N LEU A 57 10.36 -3.28 32.39
CA LEU A 57 9.83 -3.83 31.14
C LEU A 57 10.92 -4.00 30.07
N GLU A 58 11.90 -3.10 30.01
CA GLU A 58 13.07 -3.25 29.11
C GLU A 58 14.04 -4.34 29.62
N ALA A 59 14.22 -4.46 30.95
CA ALA A 59 15.04 -5.51 31.56
C ALA A 59 14.36 -6.90 31.52
N GLU A 60 13.03 -6.94 31.48
CA GLU A 60 12.26 -8.16 31.25
C GLU A 60 12.34 -8.64 29.77
N GLU A 61 13.22 -8.11 28.94
CA GLU A 61 13.62 -8.79 27.72
C GLU A 61 14.27 -10.13 28.12
N LYS A 62 13.38 -11.09 28.41
CA LYS A 62 13.78 -12.49 28.56
C LYS A 62 14.66 -12.84 27.37
N PRO A 63 15.80 -13.50 27.60
CA PRO A 63 16.61 -14.00 26.49
C PRO A 63 15.70 -14.71 25.50
N LEU A 64 15.68 -14.25 24.26
CA LEU A 64 14.84 -14.85 23.24
C LEU A 64 15.17 -16.34 23.18
N ASP A 65 14.20 -17.19 23.51
CA ASP A 65 14.38 -18.64 23.32
C ASP A 65 14.38 -18.95 21.82
N LEU A 66 15.56 -18.81 21.21
CA LEU A 66 15.75 -19.01 19.78
C LEU A 66 15.61 -20.48 19.35
N ARG A 67 15.33 -21.40 20.30
CA ARG A 67 15.02 -22.80 19.98
C ARG A 67 13.59 -22.96 19.46
N THR A 68 12.71 -22.00 19.73
CA THR A 68 11.33 -22.01 19.27
C THR A 68 11.07 -20.91 18.23
N MET A 69 10.08 -21.11 17.38
CA MET A 69 9.66 -20.12 16.37
C MET A 69 9.21 -18.82 17.01
N LYS A 70 8.69 -18.84 18.24
CA LYS A 70 8.33 -17.61 18.97
C LYS A 70 9.54 -16.68 19.10
N GLY A 71 10.65 -17.18 19.62
CA GLY A 71 11.86 -16.38 19.77
C GLY A 71 12.43 -15.92 18.42
N ILE A 72 12.32 -16.75 17.39
CA ILE A 72 12.75 -16.42 16.03
C ILE A 72 11.88 -15.31 15.44
N PHE A 73 10.55 -15.37 15.59
CA PHE A 73 9.64 -14.30 15.17
C PHE A 73 9.93 -12.99 15.90
N ASP A 74 10.18 -13.05 17.23
CA ASP A 74 10.48 -11.87 18.02
C ASP A 74 11.80 -11.22 17.58
N ARG A 75 12.86 -12.02 17.35
CA ARG A 75 14.12 -11.54 16.80
C ARG A 75 13.95 -10.94 15.40
N TYR A 76 13.18 -11.59 14.52
CA TYR A 76 12.90 -11.08 13.18
C TYR A 76 12.15 -9.76 13.19
N ILE A 77 11.15 -9.62 14.08
CA ILE A 77 10.42 -8.37 14.29
C ILE A 77 11.35 -7.25 14.78
N ARG A 78 12.28 -7.57 15.67
CA ARG A 78 13.22 -6.60 16.25
C ARG A 78 14.30 -6.17 15.25
N ASP A 79 14.92 -7.12 14.57
CA ASP A 79 16.18 -6.90 13.85
C ASP A 79 16.00 -6.73 12.32
N VAL A 80 14.95 -7.31 11.73
CA VAL A 80 14.74 -7.36 10.27
C VAL A 80 13.61 -6.44 9.83
N VAL A 81 12.45 -6.50 10.50
CA VAL A 81 11.26 -5.73 10.10
C VAL A 81 11.54 -4.23 10.05
N PRO A 82 12.24 -3.59 10.99
CA PRO A 82 12.49 -2.13 10.95
C PRO A 82 13.28 -1.65 9.75
N LYS A 83 14.06 -2.53 9.12
CA LYS A 83 14.89 -2.21 7.94
C LYS A 83 14.09 -2.24 6.63
N LYS A 84 12.83 -2.69 6.66
CA LYS A 84 11.97 -2.80 5.49
C LYS A 84 11.16 -1.52 5.26
N ALA A 85 10.61 -1.38 4.05
CA ALA A 85 9.70 -0.28 3.74
C ALA A 85 8.48 -0.27 4.69
N PRO A 86 7.94 0.90 5.08
CA PRO A 86 6.88 1.01 6.10
C PRO A 86 5.63 0.15 5.81
N ARG A 87 5.26 -0.01 4.55
CA ARG A 87 4.15 -0.88 4.17
C ARG A 87 4.48 -2.35 4.40
N THR A 88 5.67 -2.78 4.03
CA THR A 88 6.14 -4.16 4.24
C THR A 88 6.25 -4.48 5.73
N GLN A 89 6.70 -3.54 6.56
CA GLN A 89 6.70 -3.70 8.02
C GLN A 89 5.31 -4.05 8.53
N LYS A 90 4.30 -3.26 8.13
CA LYS A 90 2.91 -3.47 8.54
C LYS A 90 2.36 -4.82 8.07
N ASP A 91 2.64 -5.18 6.82
CA ASP A 91 2.17 -6.43 6.24
C ASP A 91 2.87 -7.63 6.92
N ASN A 92 4.19 -7.61 7.14
CA ASN A 92 4.91 -8.69 7.85
C ASN A 92 4.43 -8.86 9.30
N LEU A 93 4.17 -7.77 10.04
CA LEU A 93 3.62 -7.86 11.39
C LEU A 93 2.24 -8.54 11.41
N ALA A 94 1.38 -8.21 10.44
CA ALA A 94 0.07 -8.82 10.32
C ALA A 94 0.16 -10.32 9.95
N GLU A 95 1.08 -10.68 9.05
CA GLU A 95 1.33 -12.05 8.62
C GLU A 95 1.90 -12.89 9.76
N ILE A 96 2.91 -12.39 10.48
CA ILE A 96 3.48 -13.07 11.65
C ILE A 96 2.41 -13.28 12.73
N LYS A 97 1.52 -12.30 12.95
CA LYS A 97 0.41 -12.46 13.89
C LYS A 97 -0.47 -13.67 13.54
N GLN A 98 -0.67 -13.97 12.25
CA GLN A 98 -1.45 -15.14 11.81
C GLN A 98 -0.67 -16.45 11.92
N LEU A 99 0.66 -16.41 11.79
CA LEU A 99 1.52 -17.59 11.90
C LEU A 99 1.70 -18.05 13.36
N ARG A 100 1.75 -17.13 14.30
CA ARG A 100 2.04 -17.39 15.71
C ARG A 100 1.18 -18.49 16.35
N PRO A 101 -0.16 -18.53 16.20
CA PRO A 101 -0.99 -19.54 16.85
C PRO A 101 -0.59 -20.98 16.53
N MET A 102 -0.05 -21.21 15.33
CA MET A 102 0.37 -22.55 14.91
C MET A 102 1.85 -22.82 15.16
N PHE A 103 2.70 -21.81 15.05
CA PHE A 103 4.13 -22.05 15.01
C PHE A 103 4.90 -21.58 16.27
N ASP A 104 4.37 -20.70 17.11
CA ASP A 104 5.12 -20.12 18.24
C ASP A 104 5.82 -21.16 19.14
N SER A 105 5.14 -22.26 19.46
CA SER A 105 5.67 -23.32 20.33
C SER A 105 6.56 -24.33 19.62
N ALA A 106 6.58 -24.33 18.30
CA ALA A 106 7.28 -25.32 17.52
C ALA A 106 8.80 -25.02 17.50
N PRO A 107 9.69 -26.01 17.74
CA PRO A 107 11.08 -25.89 17.38
C PRO A 107 11.24 -25.72 15.89
N ILE A 108 12.20 -24.86 15.44
CA ILE A 108 12.38 -24.57 14.02
C ILE A 108 12.61 -25.87 13.20
N ASP A 109 13.36 -26.80 13.77
CA ASP A 109 13.71 -28.06 13.10
C ASP A 109 12.58 -29.07 13.03
N SER A 110 11.47 -28.85 13.74
CA SER A 110 10.27 -29.70 13.67
C SER A 110 9.32 -29.33 12.54
N ILE A 111 9.54 -28.17 11.91
CA ILE A 111 8.67 -27.69 10.84
C ILE A 111 9.01 -28.43 9.54
N THR A 112 8.01 -29.09 8.99
CA THR A 112 8.14 -29.89 7.77
C THR A 112 7.27 -29.30 6.63
N PRO A 113 7.49 -29.68 5.37
CA PRO A 113 6.61 -29.30 4.26
C PRO A 113 5.14 -29.69 4.52
N ALA A 114 4.90 -30.81 5.19
CA ALA A 114 3.55 -31.24 5.57
C ALA A 114 2.90 -30.27 6.57
N THR A 115 3.66 -29.75 7.55
CA THR A 115 3.19 -28.72 8.49
C THR A 115 2.79 -27.45 7.75
N ILE A 116 3.59 -27.01 6.76
CA ILE A 116 3.31 -25.83 5.95
C ILE A 116 2.05 -26.03 5.10
N ALA A 117 1.90 -27.22 4.50
CA ALA A 117 0.71 -27.58 3.73
C ALA A 117 -0.55 -27.60 4.61
N GLY A 118 -0.47 -28.18 5.81
CA GLY A 118 -1.54 -28.15 6.80
C GLY A 118 -1.97 -26.74 7.19
N TYR A 119 -1.00 -25.84 7.44
CA TYR A 119 -1.28 -24.42 7.66
C TYR A 119 -2.02 -23.78 6.48
N ARG A 120 -1.49 -23.96 5.25
CA ARG A 120 -2.12 -23.47 4.03
C ARG A 120 -3.58 -23.90 3.92
N ASP A 121 -3.83 -25.16 4.19
CA ASP A 121 -5.15 -25.76 3.97
C ASP A 121 -6.15 -25.39 5.06
N SER A 122 -5.68 -25.17 6.29
CA SER A 122 -6.51 -24.71 7.41
C SER A 122 -6.97 -23.24 7.27
N ARG A 123 -6.26 -22.41 6.49
CA ARG A 123 -6.59 -20.99 6.32
C ARG A 123 -7.77 -20.80 5.36
N SER A 124 -8.83 -20.13 5.81
CA SER A 124 -9.96 -19.73 4.95
C SER A 124 -9.55 -18.69 3.92
N ALA A 125 -8.70 -17.74 4.30
CA ALA A 125 -8.18 -16.68 3.44
C ALA A 125 -7.02 -17.17 2.56
N LYS A 126 -7.31 -17.95 1.52
CA LYS A 126 -6.34 -18.69 0.69
C LYS A 126 -5.20 -17.84 0.13
N VAL A 127 -5.50 -16.67 -0.44
CA VAL A 127 -4.47 -15.75 -0.98
C VAL A 127 -3.60 -15.17 0.15
N ARG A 128 -4.19 -14.91 1.32
CA ARG A 128 -3.43 -14.44 2.48
C ARG A 128 -2.50 -15.53 3.00
N ALA A 129 -2.93 -16.78 3.04
CA ALA A 129 -2.07 -17.92 3.39
C ALA A 129 -0.80 -17.98 2.53
N ASN A 130 -0.90 -17.71 1.22
CA ASN A 130 0.27 -17.65 0.35
C ASN A 130 1.25 -16.54 0.76
N ARG A 131 0.77 -15.38 1.22
CA ARG A 131 1.62 -14.28 1.70
C ARG A 131 2.25 -14.61 3.05
N GLU A 132 1.47 -15.17 3.96
CA GLU A 132 1.92 -15.63 5.28
C GLU A 132 3.04 -16.67 5.14
N ILE A 133 2.87 -17.67 4.27
CA ILE A 133 3.90 -18.69 3.98
C ILE A 133 5.14 -18.07 3.32
N ALA A 134 4.97 -17.09 2.43
CA ALA A 134 6.12 -16.40 1.84
C ALA A 134 6.94 -15.64 2.90
N THR A 135 6.27 -15.03 3.88
CA THR A 135 6.94 -14.39 5.02
C THR A 135 7.60 -15.41 5.94
N LEU A 136 6.95 -16.55 6.23
CA LEU A 136 7.55 -17.64 6.99
C LEU A 136 8.79 -18.20 6.29
N SER A 137 8.73 -18.38 4.97
CA SER A 137 9.88 -18.81 4.14
C SER A 137 11.07 -17.85 4.26
N HIS A 138 10.79 -16.54 4.22
CA HIS A 138 11.83 -15.53 4.42
C HIS A 138 12.42 -15.59 5.84
N ILE A 139 11.56 -15.74 6.86
CA ILE A 139 12.01 -15.87 8.26
C ILE A 139 12.88 -17.09 8.43
N PHE A 140 12.51 -18.23 7.82
CA PHE A 140 13.31 -19.45 7.88
C PHE A 140 14.69 -19.27 7.25
N ASN A 141 14.78 -18.59 6.09
CA ASN A 141 16.08 -18.30 5.46
C ASN A 141 16.95 -17.40 6.35
N ILE A 142 16.37 -16.36 6.96
CA ILE A 142 17.07 -15.48 7.91
C ILE A 142 17.52 -16.28 9.17
N ALA A 143 16.71 -17.22 9.66
CA ALA A 143 17.08 -18.07 10.78
C ALA A 143 18.29 -18.97 10.43
N ARG A 144 18.38 -19.46 9.18
CA ARG A 144 19.56 -20.16 8.67
C ARG A 144 20.79 -19.26 8.63
N GLU A 145 20.67 -18.03 8.15
CA GLU A 145 21.76 -17.03 8.17
C GLU A 145 22.22 -16.73 9.61
N TRP A 146 21.32 -16.80 10.58
CA TRP A 146 21.65 -16.66 12.00
C TRP A 146 22.27 -17.92 12.62
N GLY A 147 22.39 -19.02 11.87
CA GLY A 147 22.93 -20.30 12.38
C GLY A 147 21.99 -21.05 13.32
N LEU A 148 20.68 -20.73 13.32
CA LEU A 148 19.69 -21.33 14.21
C LEU A 148 19.17 -22.69 13.69
N THR A 149 19.39 -23.00 12.43
CA THR A 149 19.09 -24.28 11.80
C THR A 149 19.97 -24.50 10.57
N THR A 150 20.29 -25.75 10.31
CA THR A 150 20.97 -26.20 9.09
C THR A 150 20.01 -26.84 8.08
N LYS A 151 18.75 -27.04 8.47
CA LYS A 151 17.74 -27.68 7.62
C LYS A 151 17.37 -26.80 6.42
N GLU A 152 16.96 -27.44 5.36
CA GLU A 152 16.40 -26.77 4.20
C GLU A 152 15.09 -26.08 4.56
N ASN A 153 14.77 -25.03 3.80
CA ASN A 153 13.54 -24.26 4.03
C ASN A 153 12.29 -25.10 3.71
N PRO A 154 11.47 -25.45 4.71
CA PRO A 154 10.33 -26.34 4.54
C PRO A 154 9.19 -25.74 3.70
N CYS A 155 9.23 -24.44 3.41
CA CYS A 155 8.26 -23.79 2.53
C CYS A 155 8.57 -24.01 1.05
N GLN A 156 9.76 -24.45 0.71
CA GLN A 156 10.13 -24.74 -0.68
C GLN A 156 9.39 -25.99 -1.17
N GLY A 157 8.95 -25.96 -2.43
CA GLY A 157 8.20 -27.06 -3.03
C GLY A 157 6.75 -27.19 -2.57
N VAL A 158 6.30 -26.48 -1.54
CA VAL A 158 4.90 -26.50 -1.11
C VAL A 158 4.06 -25.69 -2.10
N ARG A 159 3.05 -26.34 -2.69
CA ARG A 159 2.13 -25.72 -3.66
C ARG A 159 1.39 -24.55 -3.02
N LYS A 160 1.29 -23.44 -3.74
CA LYS A 160 0.47 -22.29 -3.34
C LYS A 160 -1.02 -22.54 -3.64
N ASN A 161 -1.89 -21.85 -2.91
CA ASN A 161 -3.28 -21.73 -3.31
C ASN A 161 -3.37 -20.99 -4.65
N LYS A 162 -4.32 -21.40 -5.50
CA LYS A 162 -4.57 -20.72 -6.79
C LYS A 162 -4.95 -19.27 -6.55
N GLU A 163 -4.29 -18.37 -7.23
CA GLU A 163 -4.62 -16.94 -7.26
C GLU A 163 -5.14 -16.59 -8.67
N THR A 164 -6.36 -16.08 -8.74
CA THR A 164 -6.90 -15.56 -10.00
C THR A 164 -6.56 -14.09 -10.10
N PRO A 165 -5.80 -13.66 -11.11
CA PRO A 165 -5.58 -12.25 -11.37
C PRO A 165 -6.92 -11.52 -11.53
N ARG A 166 -6.98 -10.27 -11.08
CA ARG A 166 -8.15 -9.44 -11.33
C ARG A 166 -8.20 -9.10 -12.81
N ASP A 167 -9.31 -9.47 -13.43
CA ASP A 167 -9.59 -9.24 -14.85
C ASP A 167 -10.85 -8.36 -14.98
N TYR A 168 -10.73 -7.08 -14.63
CA TYR A 168 -11.81 -6.11 -14.74
C TYR A 168 -11.38 -4.95 -15.65
N TYR A 169 -12.11 -4.72 -16.72
CA TYR A 169 -11.95 -3.58 -17.62
C TYR A 169 -13.11 -2.59 -17.48
N ALA A 170 -12.79 -1.35 -17.08
CA ALA A 170 -13.74 -0.25 -17.02
C ALA A 170 -13.91 0.34 -18.44
N ASN A 171 -14.98 -0.03 -19.15
CA ASN A 171 -15.31 0.63 -20.41
C ASN A 171 -15.76 2.07 -20.19
N ASP A 172 -15.95 2.82 -21.29
CA ASP A 172 -16.26 4.25 -21.21
C ASP A 172 -17.60 4.53 -20.52
N VAL A 173 -18.59 3.66 -20.65
CA VAL A 173 -19.90 3.81 -19.98
C VAL A 173 -19.73 3.80 -18.44
N VAL A 174 -18.96 2.84 -17.92
CA VAL A 174 -18.65 2.74 -16.47
C VAL A 174 -17.78 3.91 -16.02
N TRP A 175 -16.78 4.27 -16.84
CA TRP A 175 -15.92 5.43 -16.57
C TRP A 175 -16.74 6.70 -16.42
N GLU A 176 -17.54 7.03 -17.43
CA GLU A 176 -18.35 8.24 -17.46
C GLU A 176 -19.37 8.31 -16.33
N ALA A 177 -20.01 7.19 -15.99
CA ALA A 177 -20.95 7.13 -14.89
C ALA A 177 -20.30 7.56 -13.56
N VAL A 178 -19.10 7.04 -13.25
CA VAL A 178 -18.36 7.39 -12.03
C VAL A 178 -17.74 8.79 -12.14
N TYR A 179 -17.20 9.16 -13.29
CA TYR A 179 -16.57 10.45 -13.54
C TYR A 179 -17.54 11.62 -13.36
N LYS A 180 -18.78 11.50 -13.86
CA LYS A 180 -19.83 12.51 -13.67
C LYS A 180 -20.16 12.80 -12.20
N LYS A 181 -20.08 11.78 -11.34
CA LYS A 181 -20.32 11.88 -9.88
C LYS A 181 -19.08 12.25 -9.08
N ALA A 182 -17.91 12.30 -9.70
CA ALA A 182 -16.67 12.62 -9.04
C ALA A 182 -16.55 14.11 -8.71
N ALA A 183 -16.05 14.43 -7.50
CA ALA A 183 -15.62 15.78 -7.16
C ALA A 183 -14.42 16.19 -8.04
N GLN A 184 -14.22 17.49 -8.24
CA GLN A 184 -13.23 18.03 -9.20
C GLN A 184 -11.82 17.46 -8.97
N GLU A 185 -11.34 17.44 -7.73
CA GLU A 185 -10.02 16.88 -7.40
C GLU A 185 -9.93 15.37 -7.61
N LEU A 186 -11.05 14.65 -7.63
CA LEU A 186 -11.10 13.24 -8.00
C LEU A 186 -11.06 13.07 -9.51
N LYS A 187 -11.78 13.90 -10.27
CA LYS A 187 -11.71 13.92 -11.75
C LYS A 187 -10.27 14.13 -12.21
N GLU A 188 -9.60 15.13 -11.68
CA GLU A 188 -8.20 15.42 -11.97
C GLU A 188 -7.27 14.24 -11.63
N ALA A 189 -7.50 13.57 -10.51
CA ALA A 189 -6.76 12.36 -10.15
C ALA A 189 -7.03 11.19 -11.09
N MET A 190 -8.28 11.04 -11.59
CA MET A 190 -8.66 10.03 -12.58
C MET A 190 -7.97 10.30 -13.92
N ASP A 191 -8.07 11.53 -14.43
CA ASP A 191 -7.48 11.92 -15.70
C ASP A 191 -5.96 11.82 -15.67
N LEU A 192 -5.32 12.28 -14.58
CA LEU A 192 -3.88 12.18 -14.41
C LEU A 192 -3.44 10.70 -14.31
N ALA A 193 -4.19 9.85 -13.62
CA ALA A 193 -3.92 8.41 -13.54
C ALA A 193 -4.06 7.74 -14.92
N TYR A 194 -5.05 8.13 -15.71
CA TYR A 194 -5.31 7.59 -17.03
C TYR A 194 -4.23 8.04 -18.04
N LEU A 195 -3.96 9.35 -18.14
CA LEU A 195 -3.00 9.87 -19.10
C LEU A 195 -1.55 9.49 -18.80
N THR A 196 -1.22 9.25 -17.53
CA THR A 196 0.14 8.85 -17.13
C THR A 196 0.29 7.34 -16.95
N GLY A 197 -0.80 6.59 -16.86
CA GLY A 197 -0.77 5.17 -16.54
C GLY A 197 -0.21 4.85 -15.15
N GLN A 198 -0.07 5.83 -14.23
CA GLN A 198 0.62 5.62 -12.96
C GLN A 198 -0.29 5.05 -11.87
N ARG A 199 0.35 4.44 -10.83
CA ARG A 199 -0.39 3.89 -9.67
C ARG A 199 -0.99 5.01 -8.84
N PRO A 200 -2.12 4.78 -8.12
CA PRO A 200 -2.75 5.81 -7.29
C PRO A 200 -1.78 6.52 -6.33
N ALA A 201 -0.85 5.76 -5.72
CA ALA A 201 0.14 6.33 -4.80
C ALA A 201 1.16 7.25 -5.50
N ASP A 202 1.48 6.97 -6.77
CA ASP A 202 2.42 7.76 -7.56
C ASP A 202 1.73 9.03 -8.09
N VAL A 203 0.46 8.93 -8.53
CA VAL A 203 -0.36 10.09 -8.96
C VAL A 203 -0.51 11.12 -7.84
N LEU A 204 -0.78 10.68 -6.61
CA LEU A 204 -1.00 11.59 -5.47
C LEU A 204 0.25 12.32 -4.97
N VAL A 205 1.43 12.00 -5.49
CA VAL A 205 2.69 12.66 -5.11
C VAL A 205 3.29 13.49 -6.23
N MET A 206 2.69 13.52 -7.42
CA MET A 206 3.14 14.35 -8.54
C MET A 206 3.06 15.83 -8.19
N ARG A 207 4.08 16.58 -8.58
CA ARG A 207 4.27 17.98 -8.21
C ARG A 207 4.32 18.88 -9.44
N LYS A 208 4.06 20.16 -9.23
CA LYS A 208 4.25 21.19 -10.26
C LYS A 208 5.73 21.27 -10.68
N ASP A 209 6.63 21.12 -9.71
CA ASP A 209 8.09 21.16 -9.91
C ASP A 209 8.62 19.95 -10.70
N ASP A 210 7.82 18.87 -10.85
CA ASP A 210 8.17 17.70 -11.67
C ASP A 210 7.96 17.98 -13.18
N VAL A 211 7.41 19.14 -13.53
CA VAL A 211 7.11 19.56 -14.91
C VAL A 211 8.20 20.47 -15.42
N GLU A 212 9.05 19.96 -16.29
CA GLU A 212 10.18 20.69 -16.85
C GLU A 212 10.50 20.22 -18.27
N GLY A 213 10.94 21.16 -19.12
CA GLY A 213 11.46 20.87 -20.46
C GLY A 213 10.51 20.07 -21.37
N GLY A 214 9.20 20.29 -21.24
CA GLY A 214 8.18 19.58 -22.05
C GLY A 214 7.85 18.17 -21.53
N TYR A 215 8.24 17.83 -20.30
CA TYR A 215 8.00 16.52 -19.69
C TYR A 215 7.46 16.64 -18.28
N LEU A 216 6.65 15.66 -17.86
CA LEU A 216 6.36 15.34 -16.47
C LEU A 216 7.29 14.21 -16.03
N THR A 217 8.14 14.48 -15.04
CA THR A 217 9.02 13.47 -14.43
C THR A 217 8.29 12.74 -13.32
N VAL A 218 8.28 11.39 -13.37
CA VAL A 218 7.64 10.55 -12.37
C VAL A 218 8.63 9.55 -11.81
N GLN A 219 8.81 9.53 -10.50
CA GLN A 219 9.54 8.46 -9.80
C GLN A 219 8.54 7.53 -9.13
N GLN A 220 8.47 6.28 -9.59
CA GLN A 220 7.53 5.28 -9.05
C GLN A 220 7.95 4.83 -7.66
N ASN A 221 7.07 4.97 -6.67
CA ASN A 221 7.35 4.60 -5.27
C ASN A 221 7.68 3.11 -5.08
N LYS A 222 7.02 2.22 -5.83
CA LYS A 222 7.19 0.77 -5.67
C LYS A 222 8.47 0.23 -6.32
N THR A 223 8.83 0.73 -7.49
CA THR A 223 9.93 0.20 -8.33
C THR A 223 11.13 1.11 -8.39
N GLN A 224 11.03 2.34 -7.85
CA GLN A 224 12.02 3.42 -7.92
C GLN A 224 12.38 3.82 -9.35
N LYS A 225 11.63 3.35 -10.36
CA LYS A 225 11.88 3.68 -11.76
C LYS A 225 11.51 5.15 -12.01
N LYS A 226 12.38 5.84 -12.72
CA LYS A 226 12.16 7.22 -13.19
C LYS A 226 11.63 7.16 -14.62
N LEU A 227 10.58 7.92 -14.89
CA LEU A 227 9.96 8.08 -16.20
C LEU A 227 9.86 9.56 -16.54
N ARG A 228 9.99 9.89 -17.80
CA ARG A 228 9.68 11.22 -18.35
C ARG A 228 8.54 11.06 -19.34
N ILE A 229 7.39 11.63 -19.03
CA ILE A 229 6.18 11.55 -19.83
C ILE A 229 6.02 12.86 -20.58
N GLN A 230 5.92 12.80 -21.89
CA GLN A 230 5.77 14.00 -22.72
C GLN A 230 4.47 14.73 -22.41
N ILE A 231 4.54 16.04 -22.29
CA ILE A 231 3.39 16.94 -22.12
C ILE A 231 3.18 17.85 -23.32
N THR A 232 4.06 17.75 -24.34
CA THR A 232 3.96 18.47 -25.58
C THR A 232 4.08 17.53 -26.77
N SER A 233 3.47 17.89 -27.89
CA SER A 233 3.61 17.22 -29.20
C SER A 233 3.56 18.29 -30.28
N GLY A 234 4.54 18.27 -31.20
CA GLY A 234 4.62 19.29 -32.25
C GLY A 234 4.75 20.72 -31.76
N GLY A 235 5.32 20.95 -30.57
CA GLY A 235 5.45 22.27 -29.95
C GLY A 235 4.24 22.75 -29.15
N GLU A 236 3.12 22.04 -29.20
CA GLU A 236 1.90 22.36 -28.46
C GLU A 236 1.68 21.41 -27.26
N LEU A 237 0.91 21.88 -26.27
CA LEU A 237 0.51 21.02 -25.15
C LEU A 237 -0.41 19.88 -25.62
N ASN A 238 -0.02 18.65 -25.35
CA ASN A 238 -0.89 17.49 -25.53
C ASN A 238 -1.96 17.39 -24.41
N SER A 239 -2.79 16.35 -24.42
CA SER A 239 -3.85 16.18 -23.42
C SER A 239 -3.35 16.21 -21.99
N LEU A 240 -2.18 15.62 -21.71
CA LEU A 240 -1.56 15.64 -20.37
C LEU A 240 -1.08 17.05 -20.01
N GLY A 241 -0.45 17.74 -20.95
CA GLY A 241 0.00 19.13 -20.76
C GLY A 241 -1.16 20.09 -20.49
N LYS A 242 -2.24 19.98 -21.27
CA LYS A 242 -3.48 20.76 -21.07
C LYS A 242 -4.11 20.48 -19.70
N LEU A 243 -4.17 19.22 -19.28
CA LEU A 243 -4.68 18.84 -17.96
C LEU A 243 -3.81 19.47 -16.84
N ILE A 244 -2.50 19.36 -16.92
CA ILE A 244 -1.59 19.94 -15.92
C ILE A 244 -1.72 21.46 -15.86
N ALA A 245 -1.84 22.14 -16.98
CA ALA A 245 -2.06 23.60 -17.04
C ALA A 245 -3.38 23.97 -16.34
N ALA A 246 -4.48 23.30 -16.66
CA ALA A 246 -5.78 23.54 -16.04
C ALA A 246 -5.77 23.28 -14.52
N ILE A 247 -5.13 22.20 -14.08
CA ILE A 247 -4.94 21.90 -12.64
C ILE A 247 -4.13 23.01 -11.95
N THR A 248 -3.07 23.49 -12.61
CA THR A 248 -2.19 24.50 -12.04
C THR A 248 -2.89 25.83 -11.91
N GLU A 249 -3.63 26.25 -12.94
CA GLU A 249 -4.44 27.45 -12.95
C GLU A 249 -5.54 27.40 -11.86
N ARG A 250 -6.32 26.33 -11.80
CA ARG A 250 -7.35 26.14 -10.75
C ARG A 250 -6.75 26.23 -9.34
N ASN A 251 -5.52 25.74 -9.16
CA ASN A 251 -4.82 25.70 -7.88
C ASN A 251 -3.92 26.91 -7.63
N ALA A 252 -3.97 27.97 -8.46
CA ALA A 252 -3.07 29.10 -8.39
C ALA A 252 -3.11 29.85 -7.04
N GLN A 253 -4.28 29.91 -6.42
CA GLN A 253 -4.47 30.54 -5.10
C GLN A 253 -3.87 29.75 -3.92
N HIS A 254 -3.39 28.51 -4.15
CA HIS A 254 -2.86 27.67 -3.11
C HIS A 254 -1.34 27.50 -3.24
N LEU A 255 -0.63 27.65 -2.12
CA LEU A 255 0.84 27.48 -2.06
C LEU A 255 1.32 26.03 -2.15
N SER A 256 0.48 25.10 -2.57
CA SER A 256 0.83 23.70 -2.69
C SER A 256 1.66 23.43 -3.96
N SER A 257 2.77 22.71 -3.79
CA SER A 257 3.54 22.18 -4.93
C SER A 257 2.93 20.92 -5.56
N TYR A 258 1.93 20.28 -4.94
CA TYR A 258 1.30 19.08 -5.46
C TYR A 258 0.26 19.41 -6.54
N LEU A 259 0.19 18.59 -7.59
CA LEU A 259 -0.84 18.73 -8.63
C LEU A 259 -2.23 18.45 -8.05
N ILE A 260 -2.40 17.32 -7.35
CA ILE A 260 -3.71 16.96 -6.79
C ILE A 260 -3.84 17.43 -5.35
N ILE A 261 -4.66 18.44 -5.14
CA ILE A 261 -4.95 19.02 -3.82
C ILE A 261 -6.44 19.00 -3.52
N ASN A 262 -6.75 19.06 -2.24
CA ASN A 262 -8.13 19.23 -1.78
C ASN A 262 -8.54 20.72 -1.77
N ARG A 263 -9.81 21.01 -1.45
CA ARG A 263 -10.35 22.37 -1.38
C ARG A 263 -9.60 23.32 -0.41
N SER A 264 -8.85 22.75 0.55
CA SER A 264 -8.03 23.53 1.51
C SER A 264 -6.58 23.70 1.07
N GLY A 265 -6.24 23.42 -0.18
CA GLY A 265 -4.88 23.52 -0.71
C GLY A 265 -3.90 22.45 -0.23
N LYS A 266 -4.35 21.43 0.52
CA LYS A 266 -3.50 20.36 1.02
C LYS A 266 -3.49 19.18 0.05
N ARG A 267 -2.34 18.52 -0.06
CA ARG A 267 -2.19 17.31 -0.87
C ARG A 267 -3.30 16.31 -0.57
N MET A 268 -3.91 15.73 -1.60
CA MET A 268 -4.85 14.62 -1.44
C MET A 268 -4.12 13.37 -0.90
N THR A 269 -4.62 12.82 0.19
CA THR A 269 -4.10 11.57 0.76
C THR A 269 -4.79 10.35 0.15
N ALA A 270 -4.17 9.16 0.25
CA ALA A 270 -4.79 7.92 -0.20
C ALA A 270 -6.15 7.63 0.48
N THR A 271 -6.30 8.02 1.75
CA THR A 271 -7.56 7.89 2.48
C THR A 271 -8.63 8.82 1.92
N MET A 272 -8.25 10.06 1.58
CA MET A 272 -9.17 11.03 0.97
C MET A 272 -9.59 10.59 -0.44
N LEU A 273 -8.63 10.14 -1.26
CA LEU A 273 -8.91 9.55 -2.58
C LEU A 273 -9.93 8.42 -2.45
N ARG A 274 -9.68 7.48 -1.54
CA ARG A 274 -10.59 6.35 -1.34
C ARG A 274 -12.00 6.79 -0.95
N LYS A 275 -12.15 7.70 0.01
CA LYS A 275 -13.46 8.19 0.43
C LYS A 275 -14.23 8.86 -0.73
N ARG A 276 -13.54 9.69 -1.52
CA ARG A 276 -14.16 10.36 -2.69
C ARG A 276 -14.54 9.36 -3.78
N TRP A 277 -13.65 8.38 -4.01
CA TRP A 277 -13.90 7.32 -4.95
C TRP A 277 -15.13 6.48 -4.57
N ASP A 278 -15.20 6.05 -3.31
CA ASP A 278 -16.30 5.24 -2.80
C ASP A 278 -17.64 6.03 -2.88
N ALA A 279 -17.62 7.33 -2.57
CA ALA A 279 -18.80 8.20 -2.69
C ALA A 279 -19.23 8.38 -4.16
N ALA A 280 -18.29 8.64 -5.08
CA ALA A 280 -18.60 8.79 -6.50
C ALA A 280 -19.19 7.51 -7.10
N ARG A 281 -18.63 6.35 -6.75
CA ARG A 281 -19.14 5.04 -7.17
C ARG A 281 -20.54 4.77 -6.64
N GLU A 282 -20.78 5.03 -5.36
CA GLU A 282 -22.10 4.79 -4.76
C GLU A 282 -23.15 5.66 -5.41
N ASN A 283 -22.87 6.96 -5.62
CA ASN A 283 -23.78 7.87 -6.31
C ASN A 283 -24.05 7.45 -7.77
N ALA A 284 -23.02 6.97 -8.47
CA ALA A 284 -23.18 6.48 -9.84
C ALA A 284 -24.00 5.19 -9.90
N LYS A 285 -23.75 4.26 -8.95
CA LYS A 285 -24.53 3.04 -8.80
C LYS A 285 -26.01 3.33 -8.53
N MET A 286 -26.31 4.25 -7.59
CA MET A 286 -27.68 4.62 -7.27
C MET A 286 -28.41 5.19 -8.49
N GLU A 287 -27.76 6.08 -9.25
CA GLU A 287 -28.35 6.62 -10.48
C GLU A 287 -28.60 5.53 -11.54
N ALA A 288 -27.70 4.56 -11.66
CA ALA A 288 -27.87 3.43 -12.58
C ALA A 288 -29.08 2.57 -12.18
N LEU A 289 -29.25 2.29 -10.88
CA LEU A 289 -30.41 1.56 -10.34
C LEU A 289 -31.73 2.32 -10.52
N GLU A 290 -31.74 3.64 -10.30
CA GLU A 290 -32.90 4.50 -10.53
C GLU A 290 -33.35 4.48 -12.01
N LYS A 291 -32.40 4.30 -12.93
CA LYS A 291 -32.66 4.14 -14.36
C LYS A 291 -32.97 2.69 -14.80
N GLY A 292 -33.01 1.75 -13.87
CA GLY A 292 -33.25 0.33 -14.14
C GLY A 292 -32.07 -0.41 -14.78
N ASP A 293 -30.85 0.18 -14.77
CA ASP A 293 -29.65 -0.44 -15.35
C ASP A 293 -28.84 -1.19 -14.26
N GLU A 294 -29.34 -2.37 -13.90
CA GLU A 294 -28.68 -3.24 -12.91
C GLU A 294 -27.31 -3.74 -13.37
N LEU A 295 -27.13 -3.94 -14.70
CA LEU A 295 -25.86 -4.37 -15.26
C LEU A 295 -24.79 -3.30 -15.08
N LEU A 296 -25.10 -2.06 -15.41
CA LEU A 296 -24.20 -0.93 -15.17
C LEU A 296 -23.91 -0.76 -13.68
N ALA A 297 -24.92 -0.85 -12.81
CA ALA A 297 -24.77 -0.74 -11.38
C ALA A 297 -23.79 -1.81 -10.83
N SER A 298 -23.90 -3.06 -11.25
CA SER A 298 -23.00 -4.13 -10.84
C SER A 298 -21.55 -3.88 -11.30
N ARG A 299 -21.36 -3.41 -12.53
CA ARG A 299 -20.04 -3.08 -13.08
C ARG A 299 -19.40 -1.89 -12.38
N ILE A 300 -20.18 -0.87 -11.99
CA ILE A 300 -19.71 0.27 -11.21
C ILE A 300 -19.19 -0.19 -9.83
N VAL A 301 -19.88 -1.12 -9.16
CA VAL A 301 -19.44 -1.66 -7.86
C VAL A 301 -18.08 -2.32 -7.95
N GLU A 302 -17.80 -3.02 -9.04
CA GLU A 302 -16.51 -3.66 -9.25
C GLU A 302 -15.39 -2.66 -9.59
N PHE A 303 -15.69 -1.52 -10.21
CA PHE A 303 -14.69 -0.57 -10.66
C PHE A 303 -13.90 0.01 -9.48
N GLN A 304 -12.58 -0.18 -9.45
CA GLN A 304 -11.66 0.34 -8.47
C GLN A 304 -10.72 1.38 -9.10
N PHE A 305 -10.32 2.40 -8.37
CA PHE A 305 -9.40 3.43 -8.90
C PHE A 305 -8.13 2.84 -9.52
N ARG A 306 -7.62 1.74 -8.96
CA ARG A 306 -6.44 1.05 -9.53
C ARG A 306 -6.68 0.44 -10.91
N ASP A 307 -7.93 0.25 -11.33
CA ASP A 307 -8.28 -0.30 -12.65
C ASP A 307 -8.13 0.73 -13.78
N ILE A 308 -7.93 2.01 -13.42
CA ILE A 308 -7.62 3.07 -14.39
C ILE A 308 -6.30 2.77 -15.12
N ARG A 309 -5.28 2.27 -14.41
CA ARG A 309 -4.00 1.93 -15.01
C ARG A 309 -4.08 0.79 -16.04
N PRO A 310 -4.79 -0.34 -15.80
CA PRO A 310 -5.10 -1.32 -16.83
C PRO A 310 -5.94 -0.76 -17.99
N LYS A 311 -6.90 0.14 -17.73
CA LYS A 311 -7.66 0.82 -18.80
C LYS A 311 -6.71 1.58 -19.72
N ALA A 312 -5.87 2.45 -19.18
CA ALA A 312 -4.86 3.19 -19.95
C ALA A 312 -3.96 2.28 -20.79
N ALA A 313 -3.47 1.17 -20.19
CA ALA A 313 -2.62 0.22 -20.90
C ALA A 313 -3.36 -0.57 -22.00
N SER A 314 -4.65 -0.83 -21.83
CA SER A 314 -5.47 -1.58 -22.80
C SER A 314 -5.84 -0.75 -24.02
N GLU A 315 -5.86 0.57 -23.89
CA GLU A 315 -6.23 1.50 -24.96
C GLU A 315 -5.03 2.01 -25.77
N ILE A 316 -3.82 1.70 -25.33
CA ILE A 316 -2.60 1.92 -26.13
C ILE A 316 -2.41 0.72 -27.08
N SER A 317 -2.35 0.99 -28.38
CA SER A 317 -2.27 -0.06 -29.40
C SER A 317 -0.96 -0.85 -29.31
N ASP A 318 0.17 -0.16 -29.17
CA ASP A 318 1.49 -0.79 -29.07
C ASP A 318 1.80 -1.24 -27.64
N VAL A 319 2.25 -2.51 -27.50
CA VAL A 319 2.60 -3.10 -26.20
C VAL A 319 3.88 -2.48 -25.62
N GLY A 320 4.81 -2.09 -26.47
CA GLY A 320 6.05 -1.42 -26.09
C GLY A 320 5.76 -0.05 -25.47
N ASP A 321 4.92 0.75 -26.14
CA ASP A 321 4.51 2.08 -25.65
C ASP A 321 3.71 1.96 -24.33
N ALA A 322 2.80 1.01 -24.25
CA ALA A 322 2.10 0.71 -23.00
C ALA A 322 3.07 0.32 -21.89
N SER A 323 4.07 -0.52 -22.19
CA SER A 323 5.09 -0.94 -21.21
C SER A 323 5.98 0.22 -20.77
N LEU A 324 6.35 1.10 -21.69
CA LEU A 324 7.11 2.33 -21.39
C LEU A 324 6.32 3.25 -20.47
N LEU A 325 5.06 3.56 -20.78
CA LEU A 325 4.20 4.41 -19.97
C LEU A 325 3.99 3.81 -18.57
N LEU A 326 3.81 2.49 -18.48
CA LEU A 326 3.67 1.81 -17.21
C LEU A 326 4.99 1.67 -16.44
N GLY A 327 6.14 1.90 -17.09
CA GLY A 327 7.45 1.70 -16.50
C GLY A 327 7.77 0.23 -16.24
N HIS A 328 7.30 -0.70 -17.05
CA HIS A 328 7.67 -2.11 -16.95
C HIS A 328 9.01 -2.36 -17.65
N THR A 329 9.79 -3.30 -17.13
CA THR A 329 11.05 -3.74 -17.75
C THR A 329 10.85 -4.87 -18.74
N LYS A 330 9.71 -5.57 -18.67
CA LYS A 330 9.35 -6.69 -19.53
C LYS A 330 7.93 -6.49 -20.07
N GLY A 331 7.73 -6.62 -21.36
CA GLY A 331 6.44 -6.49 -22.03
C GLY A 331 5.39 -7.50 -21.55
N ASP A 332 5.82 -8.73 -21.24
CA ASP A 332 4.95 -9.84 -20.79
C ASP A 332 4.07 -9.47 -19.59
N ILE A 333 4.57 -8.61 -18.69
CA ILE A 333 3.81 -8.13 -17.52
C ILE A 333 2.68 -7.22 -17.99
N THR A 334 2.94 -6.36 -18.98
CA THR A 334 1.95 -5.44 -19.53
C THR A 334 0.87 -6.22 -20.23
N GLU A 335 1.24 -7.14 -21.07
CA GLU A 335 0.30 -7.95 -21.85
C GLU A 335 -0.57 -8.82 -20.94
N ARG A 336 0.03 -9.62 -20.07
CA ARG A 336 -0.69 -10.59 -19.24
C ARG A 336 -1.52 -9.98 -18.11
N VAL A 337 -1.08 -8.83 -17.54
CA VAL A 337 -1.67 -8.29 -16.29
C VAL A 337 -2.45 -7.01 -16.52
N TYR A 338 -2.02 -6.20 -17.48
CA TYR A 338 -2.58 -4.85 -17.66
C TYR A 338 -3.42 -4.68 -18.93
N ARG A 339 -3.15 -5.40 -20.00
CA ARG A 339 -4.05 -5.42 -21.19
C ARG A 339 -5.21 -6.35 -20.92
N ARG A 340 -6.38 -5.77 -20.71
CA ARG A 340 -7.63 -6.49 -20.35
C ARG A 340 -8.65 -6.49 -21.48
N VAL A 341 -8.34 -5.83 -22.57
CA VAL A 341 -9.03 -5.98 -23.85
C VAL A 341 -8.21 -6.98 -24.67
N GLY A 342 -8.84 -8.04 -25.12
CA GLY A 342 -8.17 -9.09 -25.90
C GLY A 342 -7.43 -8.53 -27.12
N ALA A 343 -6.44 -9.26 -27.60
CA ALA A 343 -5.74 -8.90 -28.84
C ALA A 343 -6.70 -8.88 -30.00
N ILE A 344 -6.63 -7.85 -30.84
CA ILE A 344 -7.38 -7.79 -32.10
C ILE A 344 -6.64 -8.68 -33.10
N ALA A 345 -7.17 -9.87 -33.33
CA ALA A 345 -6.67 -10.76 -34.36
C ALA A 345 -7.37 -10.47 -35.70
N LYS A 346 -6.59 -10.44 -36.79
CA LYS A 346 -7.17 -10.44 -38.12
C LYS A 346 -7.55 -11.87 -38.47
N PRO A 347 -8.70 -12.11 -39.12
CA PRO A 347 -9.05 -13.44 -39.64
C PRO A 347 -8.01 -13.91 -40.65
N SER A 348 -7.89 -15.22 -40.79
CA SER A 348 -6.92 -15.83 -41.71
C SER A 348 -7.23 -15.56 -43.20
N LYS A 349 -8.47 -15.23 -43.54
CA LYS A 349 -8.97 -14.76 -44.84
C LYS A 349 -10.13 -13.81 -44.65
#